data_36cc5483a73ac7fd47cf8862e0e2a7d8
#
_entry.id   36cc5483a73ac7fd47cf8862e0e2a7d8
#
_cell.length_a   1.000
_cell.length_b   1.000
_cell.length_c   1.000
_cell.angle_alpha   90.00
_cell.angle_beta   90.00
_cell.angle_gamma   90.00
#
_symmetry.space_group_name_H-M   'P 1'
#
loop_
_entity.id
_entity.type
_entity.pdbx_description
1 polymer ?
#
loop_
_entity_poly.entity_id
_entity_poly.type
_entity_poly.pdbx_seq_one_letter_code
_entity_poly.pdbx_strand_id
1 'polypeptide(L)'
;MVRFDDGTVMRLYKQTVQDFGLYSGLEMTDEEFQKLCTAAGDMSAKMRAVRIVAASNVSRQDLQRRLIHKGEDSTHAKDAVQWMVDMQLVDDRRTAEQIVQKCIQKGYGVSRAKQALYEKRIPKEYWDDVLAQYPDQTDHIVSYLQNHLGDGWGEKELHRATDALLCRGHSYSQIRQGLEQLSLLTEEFPEE
;
A
#
# COMPACT_ATOMS: atom_id res chain seq x y z
N MET A 1 -9.06 -19.83 -25.18
CA MET A 1 -10.37 -20.23 -24.67
C MET A 1 -10.60 -21.66 -25.11
N VAL A 2 -10.85 -22.55 -24.16
CA VAL A 2 -11.10 -24.00 -24.40
C VAL A 2 -12.56 -24.27 -24.04
N ARG A 3 -13.24 -25.04 -24.86
CA ARG A 3 -14.62 -25.49 -24.63
C ARG A 3 -14.61 -26.99 -24.45
N PHE A 4 -15.31 -27.47 -23.44
CA PHE A 4 -15.50 -28.88 -23.14
C PHE A 4 -16.88 -29.37 -23.63
N ASP A 5 -17.05 -30.67 -23.80
CA ASP A 5 -18.28 -31.27 -24.34
C ASP A 5 -19.49 -31.08 -23.39
N ASP A 6 -19.26 -30.94 -22.09
CA ASP A 6 -20.28 -30.58 -21.09
C ASP A 6 -20.78 -29.13 -21.20
N GLY A 7 -20.24 -28.33 -22.14
CA GLY A 7 -20.55 -26.94 -22.32
C GLY A 7 -19.69 -25.98 -21.49
N THR A 8 -18.84 -26.50 -20.60
CA THR A 8 -17.90 -25.66 -19.79
C THR A 8 -16.95 -24.92 -20.72
N VAL A 9 -16.74 -23.63 -20.42
CA VAL A 9 -15.81 -22.79 -21.15
C VAL A 9 -14.75 -22.23 -20.20
N MET A 10 -13.50 -22.53 -20.46
CA MET A 10 -12.39 -22.13 -19.63
C MET A 10 -11.43 -21.20 -20.38
N ARG A 11 -11.01 -20.11 -19.71
CA ARG A 11 -9.96 -19.23 -20.22
C ARG A 11 -8.62 -19.68 -19.66
N LEU A 12 -7.82 -20.32 -20.48
CA LEU A 12 -6.49 -20.80 -20.12
C LEU A 12 -5.40 -19.88 -20.66
N TYR A 13 -4.33 -19.77 -19.93
CA TYR A 13 -3.10 -19.17 -20.40
C TYR A 13 -2.39 -20.12 -21.37
N LYS A 14 -1.64 -19.57 -22.32
CA LYS A 14 -0.93 -20.37 -23.33
C LYS A 14 0.00 -21.41 -22.69
N GLN A 15 0.64 -21.04 -21.59
CA GLN A 15 1.53 -21.94 -20.84
C GLN A 15 0.75 -23.17 -20.33
N THR A 16 -0.40 -22.97 -19.69
CA THR A 16 -1.26 -24.08 -19.20
C THR A 16 -1.69 -25.00 -20.34
N VAL A 17 -2.03 -24.45 -21.51
CA VAL A 17 -2.39 -25.25 -22.70
C VAL A 17 -1.21 -26.11 -23.16
N GLN A 18 0.02 -25.59 -23.14
CA GLN A 18 1.23 -26.29 -23.50
C GLN A 18 1.60 -27.37 -22.47
N ASP A 19 1.57 -27.01 -21.18
CA ASP A 19 1.95 -27.91 -20.08
C ASP A 19 1.04 -29.17 -20.02
N PHE A 20 -0.24 -29.00 -20.34
CA PHE A 20 -1.22 -30.11 -20.41
C PHE A 20 -1.36 -30.72 -21.80
N GLY A 21 -0.62 -30.27 -22.79
CA GLY A 21 -0.68 -30.81 -24.17
C GLY A 21 -2.07 -30.74 -24.79
N LEU A 22 -2.86 -29.69 -24.47
CA LEU A 22 -4.26 -29.61 -24.91
C LEU A 22 -4.38 -29.36 -26.40
N TYR A 23 -5.17 -30.21 -27.06
CA TYR A 23 -5.55 -30.09 -28.47
C TYR A 23 -7.05 -30.43 -28.68
N SER A 24 -7.58 -30.08 -29.84
CA SER A 24 -8.99 -30.33 -30.14
C SER A 24 -9.28 -31.81 -30.27
N GLY A 25 -10.26 -32.32 -29.51
CA GLY A 25 -10.61 -33.75 -29.47
C GLY A 25 -9.80 -34.55 -28.44
N LEU A 26 -9.04 -33.91 -27.55
CA LEU A 26 -8.39 -34.61 -26.45
C LEU A 26 -9.45 -35.09 -25.45
N GLU A 27 -9.47 -36.39 -25.21
CA GLU A 27 -10.24 -37.01 -24.13
C GLU A 27 -9.43 -36.95 -22.84
N MET A 28 -10.10 -36.63 -21.74
CA MET A 28 -9.43 -36.46 -20.45
C MET A 28 -10.31 -37.06 -19.35
N THR A 29 -9.65 -37.69 -18.39
CA THR A 29 -10.32 -38.26 -17.22
C THR A 29 -10.74 -37.11 -16.26
N ASP A 30 -11.67 -37.38 -15.33
CA ASP A 30 -12.10 -36.45 -14.31
C ASP A 30 -10.91 -36.00 -13.46
N GLU A 31 -9.97 -36.87 -13.17
CA GLU A 31 -8.77 -36.56 -12.41
C GLU A 31 -7.85 -35.56 -13.16
N GLU A 32 -7.63 -35.78 -14.45
CA GLU A 32 -6.86 -34.87 -15.31
C GLU A 32 -7.56 -33.52 -15.46
N PHE A 33 -8.88 -33.53 -15.58
CA PHE A 33 -9.67 -32.30 -15.61
C PHE A 33 -9.54 -31.49 -14.31
N GLN A 34 -9.59 -32.14 -13.15
CA GLN A 34 -9.38 -31.48 -11.85
C GLN A 34 -7.97 -30.88 -11.74
N LYS A 35 -6.95 -31.62 -12.20
CA LYS A 35 -5.57 -31.10 -12.25
C LYS A 35 -5.46 -29.87 -13.15
N LEU A 36 -6.13 -29.89 -14.29
CA LEU A 36 -6.20 -28.76 -15.22
C LEU A 36 -6.89 -27.54 -14.58
N CYS A 37 -8.01 -27.75 -13.89
CA CYS A 37 -8.73 -26.69 -13.19
C CYS A 37 -7.85 -26.03 -12.13
N THR A 38 -7.16 -26.83 -11.33
CA THR A 38 -6.22 -26.33 -10.29
C THR A 38 -5.08 -25.52 -10.93
N ALA A 39 -4.43 -26.07 -11.94
CA ALA A 39 -3.34 -25.38 -12.64
C ALA A 39 -3.79 -24.06 -13.32
N ALA A 40 -5.02 -24.06 -13.86
CA ALA A 40 -5.61 -22.86 -14.45
C ALA A 40 -5.87 -21.78 -13.39
N GLY A 41 -6.38 -22.17 -12.22
CA GLY A 41 -6.58 -21.27 -11.07
C GLY A 41 -5.27 -20.69 -10.57
N ASP A 42 -4.26 -21.52 -10.37
CA ASP A 42 -2.91 -21.11 -9.95
C ASP A 42 -2.30 -20.09 -10.93
N MET A 43 -2.35 -20.40 -12.22
CA MET A 43 -1.81 -19.52 -13.25
C MET A 43 -2.57 -18.18 -13.29
N SER A 44 -3.92 -18.22 -13.18
CA SER A 44 -4.75 -17.01 -13.12
C SER A 44 -4.34 -16.12 -11.95
N ALA A 45 -4.25 -16.68 -10.74
CA ALA A 45 -3.89 -15.97 -9.53
C ALA A 45 -2.47 -15.37 -9.63
N LYS A 46 -1.47 -16.15 -10.09
CA LYS A 46 -0.09 -15.70 -10.30
C LYS A 46 -0.01 -14.54 -11.30
N MET A 47 -0.64 -14.67 -12.46
CA MET A 47 -0.62 -13.61 -13.47
C MET A 47 -1.34 -12.33 -13.02
N ARG A 48 -2.37 -12.47 -12.21
CA ARG A 48 -3.07 -11.34 -11.60
C ARG A 48 -2.22 -10.68 -10.51
N ALA A 49 -1.53 -11.47 -9.68
CA ALA A 49 -0.59 -10.98 -8.69
C ALA A 49 0.53 -10.15 -9.33
N VAL A 50 1.15 -10.65 -10.40
CA VAL A 50 2.17 -9.90 -11.17
C VAL A 50 1.64 -8.53 -11.60
N ARG A 51 0.43 -8.46 -12.16
CA ARG A 51 -0.15 -7.17 -12.60
C ARG A 51 -0.40 -6.20 -11.44
N ILE A 52 -0.83 -6.71 -10.28
CA ILE A 52 -1.07 -5.88 -9.10
C ILE A 52 0.25 -5.32 -8.55
N VAL A 53 1.26 -6.16 -8.43
CA VAL A 53 2.58 -5.78 -7.90
C VAL A 53 3.31 -4.82 -8.86
N ALA A 54 3.21 -5.05 -10.17
CA ALA A 54 3.77 -4.14 -11.17
C ALA A 54 3.15 -2.74 -11.14
N ALA A 55 1.88 -2.63 -10.74
CA ALA A 55 1.17 -1.35 -10.69
C ALA A 55 1.36 -0.57 -9.37
N SER A 56 1.64 -1.25 -8.27
CA SER A 56 1.74 -0.61 -6.94
C SER A 56 2.44 -1.50 -5.91
N ASN A 57 3.14 -0.86 -4.98
CA ASN A 57 3.66 -1.56 -3.81
C ASN A 57 2.50 -2.01 -2.92
N VAL A 58 2.49 -3.27 -2.58
CA VAL A 58 1.46 -3.92 -1.78
C VAL A 58 2.09 -4.80 -0.72
N SER A 59 1.44 -4.94 0.44
CA SER A 59 1.79 -5.96 1.42
C SER A 59 1.26 -7.33 1.00
N ARG A 60 1.81 -8.41 1.59
CA ARG A 60 1.31 -9.78 1.40
C ARG A 60 -0.20 -9.85 1.66
N GLN A 61 -0.65 -9.27 2.77
CA GLN A 61 -2.06 -9.29 3.14
C GLN A 61 -2.95 -8.46 2.20
N ASP A 62 -2.48 -7.29 1.75
CA ASP A 62 -3.23 -6.47 0.79
C ASP A 62 -3.28 -7.14 -0.59
N LEU A 63 -2.20 -7.80 -1.03
CA LEU A 63 -2.18 -8.56 -2.28
C LEU A 63 -3.18 -9.72 -2.24
N GLN A 64 -3.16 -10.53 -1.19
CA GLN A 64 -4.10 -11.65 -1.03
C GLN A 64 -5.55 -11.16 -1.06
N ARG A 65 -5.87 -10.11 -0.29
CA ARG A 65 -7.21 -9.50 -0.27
C ARG A 65 -7.65 -9.04 -1.66
N ARG A 66 -6.75 -8.40 -2.41
CA ARG A 66 -7.05 -7.91 -3.77
C ARG A 66 -7.28 -9.05 -4.75
N LEU A 67 -6.53 -10.15 -4.65
CA LEU A 67 -6.73 -11.34 -5.47
C LEU A 67 -8.10 -11.95 -5.22
N ILE A 68 -8.47 -12.17 -3.96
CA ILE A 68 -9.79 -12.70 -3.57
C ILE A 68 -10.92 -11.77 -4.04
N HIS A 69 -10.77 -10.46 -3.83
CA HIS A 69 -11.76 -9.48 -4.29
C HIS A 69 -11.95 -9.46 -5.82
N LYS A 70 -10.92 -9.85 -6.56
CA LYS A 70 -10.97 -10.00 -8.03
C LYS A 70 -11.47 -11.38 -8.48
N GLY A 71 -11.95 -12.20 -7.55
CA GLY A 71 -12.57 -13.51 -7.84
C GLY A 71 -11.61 -14.69 -7.89
N GLU A 72 -10.35 -14.53 -7.42
CA GLU A 72 -9.47 -15.68 -7.25
C GLU A 72 -9.88 -16.48 -6.01
N ASP A 73 -9.76 -17.81 -6.08
CA ASP A 73 -9.95 -18.68 -4.93
C ASP A 73 -8.93 -18.37 -3.83
N SER A 74 -9.33 -18.54 -2.56
CA SER A 74 -8.51 -18.23 -1.40
C SER A 74 -7.19 -19.01 -1.36
N THR A 75 -7.21 -20.27 -1.78
CA THR A 75 -6.02 -21.16 -1.83
C THR A 75 -5.06 -20.67 -2.91
N HIS A 76 -5.55 -20.52 -4.14
CA HIS A 76 -4.75 -19.99 -5.26
C HIS A 76 -4.21 -18.59 -4.98
N ALA A 77 -5.00 -17.72 -4.30
CA ALA A 77 -4.56 -16.39 -3.91
C ALA A 77 -3.40 -16.45 -2.90
N LYS A 78 -3.47 -17.35 -1.90
CA LYS A 78 -2.41 -17.56 -0.91
C LYS A 78 -1.13 -18.08 -1.57
N ASP A 79 -1.24 -19.07 -2.45
CA ASP A 79 -0.11 -19.67 -3.15
C ASP A 79 0.56 -18.67 -4.10
N ALA A 80 -0.24 -17.86 -4.79
CA ALA A 80 0.27 -16.78 -5.62
C ALA A 80 1.02 -15.71 -4.81
N VAL A 81 0.53 -15.35 -3.62
CA VAL A 81 1.23 -14.42 -2.70
C VAL A 81 2.55 -15.03 -2.25
N GLN A 82 2.55 -16.30 -1.83
CA GLN A 82 3.79 -16.97 -1.40
C GLN A 82 4.81 -17.01 -2.53
N TRP A 83 4.39 -17.35 -3.73
CA TRP A 83 5.25 -17.33 -4.92
C TRP A 83 5.86 -15.94 -5.18
N MET A 84 5.09 -14.85 -5.01
CA MET A 84 5.60 -13.48 -5.14
C MET A 84 6.63 -13.12 -4.06
N VAL A 85 6.46 -13.66 -2.86
CA VAL A 85 7.42 -13.52 -1.76
C VAL A 85 8.72 -14.27 -2.07
N ASP A 86 8.63 -15.51 -2.52
CA ASP A 86 9.78 -16.34 -2.87
C ASP A 86 10.61 -15.72 -4.01
N MET A 87 9.93 -15.04 -4.94
CA MET A 87 10.54 -14.24 -6.01
C MET A 87 11.07 -12.86 -5.54
N GLN A 88 10.94 -12.54 -4.25
CA GLN A 88 11.34 -11.25 -3.67
C GLN A 88 10.66 -10.03 -4.31
N LEU A 89 9.48 -10.23 -4.92
CA LEU A 89 8.68 -9.17 -5.53
C LEU A 89 7.72 -8.51 -4.54
N VAL A 90 7.42 -9.19 -3.43
CA VAL A 90 6.63 -8.68 -2.30
C VAL A 90 7.41 -8.84 -1.02
N ASP A 91 7.64 -7.72 -0.35
CA ASP A 91 8.36 -7.63 0.92
C ASP A 91 7.66 -6.59 1.80
N ASP A 92 7.09 -7.02 2.93
CA ASP A 92 6.32 -6.17 3.83
C ASP A 92 7.22 -5.14 4.53
N ARG A 93 8.45 -5.50 4.90
CA ARG A 93 9.41 -4.59 5.53
C ARG A 93 9.80 -3.47 4.56
N ARG A 94 10.22 -3.83 3.35
CA ARG A 94 10.57 -2.85 2.32
C ARG A 94 9.39 -1.95 1.96
N THR A 95 8.18 -2.51 1.92
CA THR A 95 6.95 -1.75 1.67
C THR A 95 6.67 -0.78 2.82
N ALA A 96 6.87 -1.20 4.07
CA ALA A 96 6.73 -0.35 5.25
C ALA A 96 7.71 0.84 5.23
N GLU A 97 8.99 0.57 4.96
CA GLU A 97 10.03 1.59 4.83
C GLU A 97 9.66 2.65 3.78
N GLN A 98 9.18 2.21 2.61
CA GLN A 98 8.75 3.12 1.55
C GLN A 98 7.53 3.96 1.92
N ILE A 99 6.56 3.40 2.68
CA ILE A 99 5.40 4.14 3.19
C ILE A 99 5.85 5.22 4.15
N VAL A 100 6.70 4.86 5.12
CA VAL A 100 7.23 5.80 6.13
C VAL A 100 8.04 6.90 5.45
N GLN A 101 8.93 6.55 4.54
CA GLN A 101 9.73 7.51 3.80
C GLN A 101 8.87 8.52 3.00
N LYS A 102 7.80 8.05 2.37
CA LYS A 102 6.84 8.94 1.68
C LYS A 102 6.11 9.87 2.66
N CYS A 103 5.80 9.41 3.86
CA CYS A 103 5.17 10.24 4.89
C CYS A 103 6.15 11.32 5.37
N ILE A 104 7.40 10.98 5.61
CA ILE A 104 8.47 11.91 5.98
C ILE A 104 8.64 12.99 4.90
N GLN A 105 8.80 12.60 3.64
CA GLN A 105 8.96 13.52 2.51
C GLN A 105 7.79 14.50 2.33
N LYS A 106 6.58 14.09 2.76
CA LYS A 106 5.37 14.93 2.72
C LYS A 106 5.20 15.80 3.98
N GLY A 107 6.12 15.74 4.91
CA GLY A 107 6.01 16.45 6.18
C GLY A 107 4.84 15.96 7.04
N TYR A 108 4.47 14.67 6.97
CA TYR A 108 3.42 14.10 7.81
C TYR A 108 3.98 13.71 9.18
N GLY A 109 3.14 13.77 10.21
CA GLY A 109 3.46 13.29 11.54
C GLY A 109 3.39 11.76 11.65
N VAL A 110 3.96 11.23 12.72
CA VAL A 110 4.02 9.78 13.03
C VAL A 110 2.64 9.12 13.01
N SER A 111 1.61 9.79 13.52
CA SER A 111 0.25 9.25 13.56
C SER A 111 -0.30 8.97 12.15
N ARG A 112 0.00 9.85 11.18
CA ARG A 112 -0.40 9.63 9.78
C ARG A 112 0.39 8.51 9.14
N ALA A 113 1.68 8.36 9.46
CA ALA A 113 2.50 7.24 9.02
C ALA A 113 1.95 5.91 9.55
N LYS A 114 1.60 5.82 10.85
CA LYS A 114 0.96 4.65 11.44
C LYS A 114 -0.36 4.30 10.75
N GLN A 115 -1.18 5.31 10.46
CA GLN A 115 -2.42 5.11 9.71
C GLN A 115 -2.16 4.56 8.30
N ALA A 116 -1.17 5.09 7.58
CA ALA A 116 -0.81 4.62 6.25
C ALA A 116 -0.32 3.16 6.26
N LEU A 117 0.47 2.76 7.27
CA LEU A 117 0.89 1.37 7.47
C LEU A 117 -0.34 0.46 7.72
N TYR A 118 -1.29 0.90 8.54
CA TYR A 118 -2.52 0.18 8.80
C TYR A 118 -3.39 0.01 7.54
N GLU A 119 -3.61 1.09 6.79
CA GLU A 119 -4.39 1.10 5.54
C GLU A 119 -3.79 0.14 4.50
N LYS A 120 -2.46 0.01 4.48
CA LYS A 120 -1.70 -0.91 3.62
C LYS A 120 -1.54 -2.30 4.19
N ARG A 121 -2.15 -2.57 5.36
CA ARG A 121 -2.13 -3.88 6.03
C ARG A 121 -0.72 -4.41 6.28
N ILE A 122 0.20 -3.51 6.62
CA ILE A 122 1.54 -3.91 7.03
C ILE A 122 1.44 -4.58 8.42
N PRO A 123 2.06 -5.76 8.62
CA PRO A 123 2.12 -6.42 9.92
C PRO A 123 2.76 -5.51 10.97
N LYS A 124 2.19 -5.51 12.19
CA LYS A 124 2.63 -4.61 13.27
C LYS A 124 4.08 -4.87 13.72
N GLU A 125 4.57 -6.07 13.51
CA GLU A 125 5.95 -6.45 13.84
C GLU A 125 7.02 -5.58 13.16
N TYR A 126 6.70 -4.98 12.00
CA TYR A 126 7.62 -4.09 11.30
C TYR A 126 7.51 -2.62 11.72
N TRP A 127 6.45 -2.24 12.47
CA TRP A 127 6.15 -0.83 12.72
C TRP A 127 7.18 -0.15 13.62
N ASP A 128 7.59 -0.81 14.69
CA ASP A 128 8.52 -0.23 15.65
C ASP A 128 9.88 0.03 14.99
N ASP A 129 10.37 -0.91 14.19
CA ASP A 129 11.63 -0.76 13.46
C ASP A 129 11.58 0.42 12.47
N VAL A 130 10.54 0.48 11.63
CA VAL A 130 10.45 1.51 10.58
C VAL A 130 10.10 2.91 11.11
N LEU A 131 9.54 2.99 12.32
CA LEU A 131 9.19 4.25 12.97
C LEU A 131 10.24 4.71 13.99
N ALA A 132 11.20 3.86 14.37
CA ALA A 132 12.20 4.15 15.41
C ALA A 132 13.01 5.43 15.15
N GLN A 133 13.28 5.71 13.88
CA GLN A 133 14.07 6.87 13.45
C GLN A 133 13.21 7.90 12.71
N TYR A 134 11.91 8.00 13.07
CA TYR A 134 11.05 9.02 12.45
C TYR A 134 11.56 10.41 12.82
N PRO A 135 11.94 11.26 11.85
CA PRO A 135 12.57 12.53 12.14
C PRO A 135 11.56 13.50 12.77
N ASP A 136 12.09 14.47 13.48
CA ASP A 136 11.30 15.63 13.87
C ASP A 136 10.78 16.36 12.63
N GLN A 137 9.54 16.79 12.70
CA GLN A 137 8.86 17.47 11.59
C GLN A 137 8.55 18.94 11.90
N THR A 138 9.22 19.52 12.90
CA THR A 138 8.97 20.90 13.34
C THR A 138 9.19 21.89 12.20
N ASP A 139 10.22 21.72 11.38
CA ASP A 139 10.47 22.60 10.22
C ASP A 139 9.33 22.55 9.20
N HIS A 140 8.75 21.37 8.98
CA HIS A 140 7.57 21.23 8.11
C HIS A 140 6.32 21.89 8.71
N ILE A 141 6.16 21.83 10.03
CA ILE A 141 5.09 22.51 10.75
C ILE A 141 5.24 24.02 10.61
N VAL A 142 6.44 24.56 10.90
CA VAL A 142 6.74 25.99 10.78
C VAL A 142 6.50 26.47 9.35
N SER A 143 7.05 25.79 8.35
CA SER A 143 6.84 26.14 6.93
C SER A 143 5.35 26.09 6.55
N TYR A 144 4.60 25.13 7.07
CA TYR A 144 3.16 25.07 6.84
C TYR A 144 2.44 26.26 7.46
N LEU A 145 2.77 26.62 8.71
CA LEU A 145 2.18 27.75 9.41
C LEU A 145 2.52 29.07 8.71
N GLN A 146 3.76 29.31 8.32
CA GLN A 146 4.19 30.49 7.55
C GLN A 146 3.38 30.67 6.25
N ASN A 147 3.13 29.59 5.54
CA ASN A 147 2.40 29.64 4.27
C ASN A 147 0.87 29.81 4.42
N HIS A 148 0.32 29.57 5.61
CA HIS A 148 -1.15 29.55 5.83
C HIS A 148 -1.61 30.59 6.85
N LEU A 149 -0.72 31.12 7.66
CA LEU A 149 -0.95 32.22 8.56
C LEU A 149 -0.30 33.44 7.92
N GLY A 150 -1.09 34.28 7.26
CA GLY A 150 -0.60 35.58 6.75
C GLY A 150 -0.37 36.59 7.87
N ASP A 151 0.11 37.80 7.54
CA ASP A 151 0.30 38.87 8.50
C ASP A 151 -1.03 39.23 9.19
N GLY A 152 -1.00 39.28 10.53
CA GLY A 152 -2.19 39.59 11.31
C GLY A 152 -3.26 38.48 11.36
N TRP A 153 -2.85 37.22 11.27
CA TRP A 153 -3.75 36.08 11.41
C TRP A 153 -4.58 36.11 12.70
N GLY A 154 -5.87 35.73 12.56
CA GLY A 154 -6.81 35.67 13.66
C GLY A 154 -7.00 34.25 14.20
N GLU A 155 -7.82 34.13 15.24
CA GLU A 155 -8.14 32.85 15.90
C GLU A 155 -8.69 31.79 14.93
N LYS A 156 -9.48 32.20 13.92
CA LYS A 156 -10.06 31.30 12.94
C LYS A 156 -9.01 30.67 12.00
N GLU A 157 -8.04 31.46 11.55
CA GLU A 157 -6.95 31.00 10.70
C GLU A 157 -6.06 30.04 11.47
N LEU A 158 -5.72 30.39 12.73
CA LEU A 158 -4.95 29.52 13.61
C LEU A 158 -5.66 28.18 13.85
N HIS A 159 -6.96 28.21 14.13
CA HIS A 159 -7.74 26.99 14.35
C HIS A 159 -7.73 26.09 13.11
N ARG A 160 -7.94 26.65 11.90
CA ARG A 160 -7.90 25.92 10.65
C ARG A 160 -6.53 25.31 10.36
N ALA A 161 -5.47 26.06 10.59
CA ALA A 161 -4.10 25.57 10.39
C ALA A 161 -3.76 24.43 11.38
N THR A 162 -4.18 24.57 12.64
CA THR A 162 -4.03 23.54 13.67
C THR A 162 -4.78 22.26 13.30
N ASP A 163 -6.04 22.34 12.90
CA ASP A 163 -6.83 21.19 12.47
C ASP A 163 -6.19 20.48 11.27
N ALA A 164 -5.69 21.23 10.30
CA ALA A 164 -5.04 20.67 9.14
C ALA A 164 -3.73 19.94 9.50
N LEU A 165 -2.96 20.44 10.47
CA LEU A 165 -1.76 19.79 10.97
C LEU A 165 -2.08 18.54 11.80
N LEU A 166 -3.15 18.57 12.61
CA LEU A 166 -3.67 17.38 13.30
C LEU A 166 -4.09 16.29 12.29
N CYS A 167 -4.81 16.66 11.23
CA CYS A 167 -5.17 15.73 10.15
C CYS A 167 -3.95 15.16 9.41
N ARG A 168 -2.83 15.89 9.41
CA ARG A 168 -1.54 15.41 8.90
C ARG A 168 -0.79 14.52 9.87
N GLY A 169 -1.32 14.31 11.08
CA GLY A 169 -0.79 13.39 12.07
C GLY A 169 0.26 13.96 13.01
N HIS A 170 0.35 15.29 13.11
CA HIS A 170 1.14 15.98 14.14
C HIS A 170 0.38 16.01 15.45
N SER A 171 1.11 16.04 16.58
CA SER A 171 0.51 16.20 17.90
C SER A 171 0.31 17.68 18.24
N TYR A 172 -0.60 17.99 19.17
CA TYR A 172 -0.76 19.35 19.69
C TYR A 172 0.55 19.93 20.25
N SER A 173 1.37 19.11 20.92
CA SER A 173 2.66 19.55 21.45
C SER A 173 3.63 19.98 20.35
N GLN A 174 3.70 19.20 19.24
CA GLN A 174 4.54 19.54 18.10
C GLN A 174 4.05 20.83 17.39
N ILE A 175 2.72 20.98 17.23
CA ILE A 175 2.13 22.17 16.62
C ILE A 175 2.41 23.41 17.48
N ARG A 176 2.27 23.30 18.81
CA ARG A 176 2.59 24.36 19.75
C ARG A 176 4.07 24.76 19.66
N GLN A 177 4.97 23.78 19.64
CA GLN A 177 6.40 24.04 19.45
C GLN A 177 6.68 24.76 18.13
N GLY A 178 6.03 24.38 17.04
CA GLY A 178 6.14 25.06 15.75
C GLY A 178 5.61 26.50 15.78
N LEU A 179 4.52 26.75 16.51
CA LEU A 179 4.00 28.13 16.72
C LEU A 179 4.94 28.99 17.55
N GLU A 180 5.53 28.44 18.62
CA GLU A 180 6.53 29.14 19.44
C GLU A 180 7.76 29.51 18.60
N GLN A 181 8.24 28.58 17.76
CA GLN A 181 9.36 28.85 16.85
C GLN A 181 9.00 29.90 15.77
N LEU A 182 7.79 29.87 15.24
CA LEU A 182 7.32 30.91 14.30
C LEU A 182 7.27 32.27 14.92
N SER A 183 6.78 32.40 16.17
CA SER A 183 6.74 33.68 16.90
C SER A 183 8.13 34.26 17.14
N LEU A 184 9.11 33.42 17.48
CA LEU A 184 10.50 33.86 17.63
C LEU A 184 11.08 34.39 16.32
N LEU A 185 10.79 33.71 15.17
CA LEU A 185 11.25 34.17 13.86
C LEU A 185 10.62 35.53 13.46
N THR A 186 9.37 35.78 13.82
CA THR A 186 8.70 37.06 13.53
C THR A 186 9.16 38.20 14.45
N GLU A 187 9.61 37.88 15.66
CA GLU A 187 10.19 38.87 16.57
C GLU A 187 11.64 39.30 16.21
N GLU A 188 12.43 38.33 15.65
CA GLU A 188 13.80 38.59 15.21
C GLU A 188 13.89 39.44 13.92
N PHE A 189 12.84 39.43 13.10
CA PHE A 189 12.74 40.19 11.85
C PHE A 189 11.42 40.96 11.78
N PRO A 190 11.26 42.03 12.64
CA PRO A 190 10.12 42.91 12.47
C PRO A 190 10.25 43.60 11.10
N GLU A 191 9.22 43.48 10.27
CA GLU A 191 9.19 44.21 9.00
C GLU A 191 9.23 45.70 9.24
N GLU A 192 10.17 46.44 8.55
CA GLU A 192 10.26 47.92 8.56
C GLU A 192 9.12 48.56 7.76
#